data_1a9901715a7c8e8dc425ed0b550683b2
#
_entry.id   1a9901715a7c8e8dc425ed0b550683b2
#
_cell.length_a   1.000
_cell.length_b   1.000
_cell.length_c   1.000
_cell.angle_alpha   90.00
_cell.angle_beta   90.00
_cell.angle_gamma   90.00
#
_symmetry.space_group_name_H-M   'P 1'
#
loop_
_entity.id
_entity.type
_entity.pdbx_description
1 polymer ?
#
loop_
_entity_poly.entity_id
_entity_poly.type
_entity_poly.pdbx_seq_one_letter_code
_entity_poly.pdbx_strand_id
1 'polypeptide(L)'
;NTKYSFKLFVIFDTGATGDFKFRHAGPSSPTLVRIRRHHIIGAGTAYAGIAIDTAYSSVDVAVAGSAGPGVVEMDGIVHNGANAGNFEFQWAQNASEAVDTTVRAGSYIQYRAL
;
A
#
# COMPACT_ATOMS: atom_id res chain seq x y z
N ASN A 1 16.83 17.03 2.39
CA ASN A 1 15.99 16.87 3.58
C ASN A 1 14.60 17.48 3.37
N THR A 2 13.82 16.90 2.46
CA THR A 2 12.52 17.44 2.04
C THR A 2 11.39 16.58 2.59
N LYS A 3 10.30 17.23 3.01
CA LYS A 3 9.04 16.57 3.32
C LYS A 3 8.25 16.39 2.03
N TYR A 4 7.56 15.28 1.93
CA TYR A 4 6.65 15.00 0.83
C TYR A 4 5.29 14.62 1.35
N SER A 5 4.24 15.14 0.71
CA SER A 5 2.91 14.55 0.80
C SER A 5 2.71 13.65 -0.40
N PHE A 6 1.96 12.57 -0.22
CA PHE A 6 1.63 11.66 -1.31
C PHE A 6 0.21 11.12 -1.20
N LYS A 7 -0.30 10.66 -2.33
CA LYS A 7 -1.51 9.88 -2.46
C LYS A 7 -1.24 8.71 -3.39
N LEU A 8 -1.63 7.52 -2.98
CA LEU A 8 -1.51 6.29 -3.74
C LEU A 8 -2.88 5.66 -3.88
N PHE A 9 -3.17 5.17 -5.07
CA PHE A 9 -4.38 4.43 -5.41
C PHE A 9 -3.97 3.22 -6.24
N VAL A 10 -4.17 2.02 -5.73
CA VAL A 10 -3.82 0.77 -6.40
C VAL A 10 -5.06 -0.07 -6.59
N ILE A 11 -5.35 -0.39 -7.84
CA ILE A 11 -6.41 -1.32 -8.24
C ILE A 11 -5.76 -2.68 -8.44
N PHE A 12 -6.31 -3.72 -7.84
CA PHE A 12 -5.78 -5.07 -7.99
C PHE A 12 -6.90 -6.09 -8.22
N ASP A 13 -6.52 -7.21 -8.82
CA ASP A 13 -7.31 -8.44 -8.84
C ASP A 13 -6.52 -9.57 -8.19
N THR A 14 -7.22 -10.48 -7.58
CA THR A 14 -6.64 -11.68 -7.00
C THR A 14 -7.64 -12.83 -7.06
N GLY A 15 -7.15 -14.06 -7.01
CA GLY A 15 -7.99 -15.24 -6.83
C GLY A 15 -8.53 -15.35 -5.41
N ALA A 16 -9.42 -16.31 -5.20
CA ALA A 16 -10.16 -16.46 -3.94
C ALA A 16 -9.28 -16.89 -2.76
N THR A 17 -8.14 -17.53 -3.02
CA THR A 17 -7.21 -18.03 -2.00
C THR A 17 -5.83 -17.41 -2.07
N GLY A 18 -5.46 -16.82 -3.21
CA GLY A 18 -4.16 -16.21 -3.42
C GLY A 18 -3.94 -14.95 -2.63
N ASP A 19 -5.00 -14.21 -2.40
CA ASP A 19 -5.03 -12.91 -1.73
C ASP A 19 -4.00 -11.92 -2.28
N PHE A 20 -4.18 -10.66 -1.93
CA PHE A 20 -3.22 -9.60 -2.21
C PHE A 20 -2.52 -9.21 -0.92
N LYS A 21 -1.21 -9.05 -0.95
CA LYS A 21 -0.48 -8.46 0.17
C LYS A 21 0.33 -7.25 -0.27
N PHE A 22 0.48 -6.30 0.61
CA PHE A 22 1.26 -5.11 0.36
C PHE A 22 1.95 -4.59 1.61
N ARG A 23 2.94 -3.77 1.39
CA ARG A 23 3.60 -2.95 2.41
C ARG A 23 4.16 -1.69 1.78
N HIS A 24 4.52 -0.74 2.60
CA HIS A 24 5.33 0.40 2.19
C HIS A 24 6.72 0.32 2.84
N ALA A 25 7.71 0.80 2.14
CA ALA A 25 9.10 0.83 2.61
C ALA A 25 9.71 2.20 2.36
N GLY A 26 10.79 2.46 3.06
CA GLY A 26 11.55 3.69 2.95
C GLY A 26 12.89 3.60 3.67
N PRO A 27 13.69 4.66 3.66
CA PRO A 27 14.98 4.68 4.33
C PRO A 27 14.86 4.48 5.83
N SER A 28 15.93 4.00 6.45
CA SER A 28 16.02 3.86 7.90
C SER A 28 15.98 5.23 8.60
N SER A 29 15.48 5.24 9.83
CA SER A 29 15.44 6.41 10.71
C SER A 29 14.78 7.65 10.08
N PRO A 30 13.56 7.54 9.56
CA PRO A 30 12.87 8.72 9.04
C PRO A 30 12.57 9.72 10.16
N THR A 31 12.58 10.99 9.84
CA THR A 31 12.21 12.06 10.79
C THR A 31 10.70 12.08 11.04
N LEU A 32 9.91 11.76 10.03
CA LEU A 32 8.46 11.72 10.13
C LEU A 32 7.89 10.71 9.14
N VAL A 33 7.02 9.86 9.64
CA VAL A 33 6.10 9.03 8.85
C VAL A 33 4.71 9.18 9.44
N ARG A 34 3.75 9.55 8.63
CA ARG A 34 2.33 9.56 8.96
C ARG A 34 1.58 9.16 7.71
N ILE A 35 1.20 7.90 7.65
CA ILE A 35 0.54 7.29 6.49
C ILE A 35 -0.80 6.72 6.96
N ARG A 36 -1.86 7.22 6.40
CA ARG A 36 -3.17 6.58 6.50
C ARG A 36 -3.29 5.59 5.35
N ARG A 37 -3.68 4.38 5.67
CA ARG A 37 -3.97 3.34 4.67
C ARG A 37 -5.32 2.71 4.91
N HIS A 38 -5.98 2.36 3.84
CA HIS A 38 -7.17 1.53 3.86
C HIS A 38 -7.26 0.69 2.60
N HIS A 39 -8.00 -0.38 2.66
CA HIS A 39 -8.25 -1.24 1.53
C HIS A 39 -9.68 -1.75 1.52
N ILE A 40 -10.18 -1.98 0.32
CA ILE A 40 -11.52 -2.47 0.05
C ILE A 40 -11.38 -3.75 -0.78
N ILE A 41 -12.13 -4.77 -0.44
CA ILE A 41 -12.08 -6.08 -1.08
C ILE A 41 -13.41 -6.37 -1.77
N GLY A 42 -13.32 -7.01 -2.94
CA GLY A 42 -14.48 -7.52 -3.65
C GLY A 42 -15.38 -6.44 -4.24
N ALA A 43 -16.55 -6.81 -4.66
CA ALA A 43 -17.59 -5.92 -5.19
C ALA A 43 -18.17 -4.96 -4.13
N GLY A 44 -17.45 -4.75 -3.16
CA GLY A 44 -17.71 -4.36 -1.94
C GLY A 44 -18.11 -3.10 -1.37
N THR A 45 -18.67 -3.35 -0.35
CA THR A 45 -19.36 -2.39 0.48
C THR A 45 -18.68 -2.18 1.83
N ALA A 46 -17.56 -2.85 2.09
CA ALA A 46 -16.88 -2.76 3.38
C ALA A 46 -15.39 -2.43 3.25
N TYR A 47 -14.93 -1.47 4.04
CA TYR A 47 -13.52 -1.29 4.30
C TYR A 47 -13.00 -2.49 5.10
N ALA A 48 -12.00 -3.18 4.57
CA ALA A 48 -11.42 -4.34 5.22
C ALA A 48 -10.34 -4.00 6.24
N GLY A 49 -9.78 -2.79 6.17
CA GLY A 49 -8.81 -2.32 7.13
C GLY A 49 -8.50 -0.83 7.00
N ILE A 50 -8.39 -0.17 8.14
CA ILE A 50 -7.95 1.23 8.26
C ILE A 50 -6.85 1.28 9.31
N ALA A 51 -5.74 1.92 8.99
CA ALA A 51 -4.65 2.12 9.93
C ALA A 51 -3.90 3.43 9.69
N ILE A 52 -3.22 3.88 10.73
CA ILE A 52 -2.26 4.98 10.66
C ILE A 52 -0.89 4.42 11.01
N ASP A 53 0.03 4.49 10.07
CA ASP A 53 1.40 4.06 10.25
C ASP A 53 2.28 5.25 10.64
N THR A 54 3.11 5.06 11.64
CA THR A 54 4.04 6.09 12.17
C THR A 54 5.50 5.77 11.88
N ALA A 55 5.73 4.65 11.21
CA ALA A 55 7.03 4.21 10.70
C ALA A 55 6.83 3.53 9.35
N TYR A 56 7.87 3.36 8.58
CA TYR A 56 7.81 2.50 7.41
C TYR A 56 7.55 1.05 7.87
N SER A 57 6.59 0.40 7.23
CA SER A 57 6.15 -0.91 7.65
C SER A 57 7.11 -1.99 7.16
N SER A 58 7.61 -2.80 8.07
CA SER A 58 8.31 -4.04 7.75
C SER A 58 7.37 -5.25 7.67
N VAL A 59 6.10 -5.08 7.97
CA VAL A 59 5.11 -6.15 8.02
C VAL A 59 4.17 -6.05 6.83
N ASP A 60 3.97 -7.18 6.17
CA ASP A 60 3.01 -7.29 5.07
C ASP A 60 1.58 -7.19 5.60
N VAL A 61 0.76 -6.41 4.91
CA VAL A 61 -0.68 -6.36 5.13
C VAL A 61 -1.34 -7.28 4.12
N ALA A 62 -1.87 -8.39 4.59
CA ALA A 62 -2.66 -9.30 3.77
C ALA A 62 -4.08 -8.75 3.61
N VAL A 63 -4.53 -8.69 2.37
CA VAL A 63 -5.90 -8.35 2.02
C VAL A 63 -6.60 -9.65 1.68
N ALA A 64 -7.22 -10.25 2.70
CA ALA A 64 -7.82 -11.56 2.58
C ALA A 64 -9.20 -11.51 1.91
N GLY A 65 -9.49 -12.51 1.11
CA GLY A 65 -10.80 -13.13 1.12
C GLY A 65 -11.80 -12.82 0.05
N SER A 66 -11.54 -12.34 -1.13
CA SER A 66 -12.51 -12.59 -2.21
C SER A 66 -11.90 -12.48 -3.59
N ALA A 67 -12.28 -13.41 -4.44
CA ALA A 67 -12.05 -13.26 -5.87
C ALA A 67 -12.65 -11.93 -6.35
N GLY A 68 -11.87 -11.19 -7.11
CA GLY A 68 -12.35 -9.97 -7.76
C GLY A 68 -11.53 -8.73 -7.45
N PRO A 69 -11.96 -7.59 -7.97
CA PRO A 69 -11.22 -6.36 -7.86
C PRO A 69 -11.22 -5.84 -6.43
N GLY A 70 -10.07 -5.32 -6.02
CA GLY A 70 -9.91 -4.59 -4.78
C GLY A 70 -9.16 -3.29 -5.00
N VAL A 71 -9.13 -2.47 -3.98
CA VAL A 71 -8.44 -1.18 -3.99
C VAL A 71 -7.63 -1.02 -2.71
N VAL A 72 -6.39 -0.57 -2.84
CA VAL A 72 -5.58 -0.05 -1.73
C VAL A 72 -5.41 1.44 -1.93
N GLU A 73 -5.71 2.20 -0.91
CA GLU A 73 -5.45 3.63 -0.85
C GLU A 73 -4.52 3.97 0.31
N MET A 74 -3.56 4.84 0.03
CA MET A 74 -2.71 5.44 1.04
C MET A 74 -2.57 6.93 0.78
N ASP A 75 -2.55 7.70 1.84
CA ASP A 75 -2.17 9.10 1.80
C ASP A 75 -1.38 9.48 3.05
N GLY A 76 -0.50 10.43 2.91
CA GLY A 76 0.29 10.80 4.07
C GLY A 76 1.41 11.78 3.79
N ILE A 77 2.23 11.91 4.83
CA ILE A 77 3.43 12.74 4.83
C ILE A 77 4.61 11.88 5.25
N VAL A 78 5.70 12.00 4.49
CA VAL A 78 6.98 11.36 4.79
C VAL A 78 8.11 12.38 4.77
N HIS A 79 9.05 12.22 5.69
CA HIS A 79 10.27 13.02 5.79
C HIS A 79 11.42 12.09 6.17
N ASN A 80 12.26 11.78 5.20
CA ASN A 80 13.31 10.78 5.37
C ASN A 80 14.42 11.20 6.35
N GLY A 81 14.55 12.49 6.63
CA GLY A 81 15.61 12.96 7.52
C GLY A 81 16.97 12.97 6.82
N ALA A 82 17.99 12.54 7.54
CA ALA A 82 19.36 12.51 7.03
C ALA A 82 19.64 11.38 6.03
N ASN A 83 18.83 10.32 6.07
CA ASN A 83 19.01 9.17 5.21
C ASN A 83 18.22 9.35 3.92
N ALA A 84 18.94 9.49 2.80
CA ALA A 84 18.31 9.51 1.49
C ALA A 84 17.81 8.13 1.10
N GLY A 85 16.76 8.08 0.29
CA GLY A 85 16.21 6.85 -0.26
C GLY A 85 14.79 7.06 -0.77
N ASN A 86 14.27 6.03 -1.39
CA ASN A 86 12.95 6.03 -2.00
C ASN A 86 11.87 5.63 -1.00
N PHE A 87 10.71 6.24 -1.12
CA PHE A 87 9.47 5.64 -0.64
C PHE A 87 9.00 4.63 -1.68
N GLU A 88 8.66 3.43 -1.24
CA GLU A 88 8.25 2.33 -2.10
C GLU A 88 6.92 1.74 -1.64
N PHE A 89 6.05 1.46 -2.58
CA PHE A 89 4.94 0.54 -2.41
C PHE A 89 5.33 -0.82 -2.98
N GLN A 90 5.25 -1.84 -2.17
CA GLN A 90 5.59 -3.22 -2.54
C GLN A 90 4.35 -4.10 -2.40
N TRP A 91 4.16 -5.01 -3.32
CA TRP A 91 3.03 -5.93 -3.33
C TRP A 91 3.41 -7.31 -3.87
N ALA A 92 2.64 -8.31 -3.51
CA ALA A 92 2.77 -9.67 -4.01
C ALA A 92 1.47 -10.45 -3.80
N GLN A 93 1.37 -11.62 -4.42
CA GLN A 93 0.41 -12.64 -4.04
C GLN A 93 0.75 -13.15 -2.64
N ASN A 94 -0.27 -13.32 -1.79
CA ASN A 94 -0.04 -13.70 -0.39
C ASN A 94 0.13 -15.22 -0.23
N ALA A 95 -0.68 -16.00 -0.91
CA ALA A 95 -0.60 -17.45 -0.90
C ALA A 95 -0.51 -17.99 -2.33
N SER A 96 0.11 -19.15 -2.50
CA SER A 96 0.23 -19.77 -3.82
C SER A 96 -1.14 -20.20 -4.35
N GLU A 97 -1.50 -19.70 -5.52
CA GLU A 97 -2.70 -20.03 -6.26
C GLU A 97 -2.43 -20.00 -7.76
N ALA A 98 -3.21 -20.77 -8.54
CA ALA A 98 -3.08 -20.80 -9.99
C ALA A 98 -3.61 -19.53 -10.69
N VAL A 99 -4.46 -18.77 -9.99
CA VAL A 99 -4.98 -17.48 -10.48
C VAL A 99 -4.01 -16.38 -10.12
N ASP A 100 -3.58 -15.63 -11.10
CA ASP A 100 -2.61 -14.55 -10.91
C ASP A 100 -3.21 -13.41 -10.10
N THR A 101 -2.37 -12.85 -9.22
CA THR A 101 -2.62 -11.56 -8.60
C THR A 101 -2.03 -10.46 -9.49
N THR A 102 -2.82 -9.48 -9.86
CA THR A 102 -2.42 -8.43 -10.79
C THR A 102 -2.73 -7.03 -10.27
N VAL A 103 -1.86 -6.09 -10.55
CA VAL A 103 -2.13 -4.65 -10.39
C VAL A 103 -2.58 -4.09 -11.74
N ARG A 104 -3.71 -3.40 -11.73
CA ARG A 104 -4.36 -2.94 -12.96
C ARG A 104 -3.93 -1.54 -13.38
N ALA A 105 -4.08 -1.28 -14.66
CA ALA A 105 -3.99 0.06 -15.22
C ALA A 105 -4.97 1.02 -14.51
N GLY A 106 -4.58 2.28 -14.35
CA GLY A 106 -5.30 3.26 -13.55
C GLY A 106 -4.79 3.37 -12.10
N SER A 107 -3.93 2.43 -11.66
CA SER A 107 -3.19 2.58 -10.42
C SER A 107 -2.16 3.72 -10.55
N TYR A 108 -2.01 4.51 -9.50
CA TYR A 108 -1.09 5.65 -9.51
C TYR A 108 -0.54 5.99 -8.13
N ILE A 109 0.57 6.70 -8.13
CA ILE A 109 1.07 7.45 -6.99
C ILE A 109 1.32 8.90 -7.42
N GLN A 110 0.85 9.84 -6.61
CA GLN A 110 1.11 11.26 -6.74
C GLN A 110 1.84 11.74 -5.52
N TYR A 111 2.79 12.64 -5.70
CA TYR A 111 3.52 13.24 -4.59
C TYR A 111 3.89 14.69 -4.90
N ARG A 112 4.10 15.46 -3.83
CA ARG A 112 4.65 16.82 -3.91
C ARG A 112 5.57 17.10 -2.73
N ALA A 113 6.59 17.92 -2.98
CA ALA A 113 7.39 18.49 -1.92
C ALA A 113 6.57 19.53 -1.12
N LEU A 114 6.81 19.56 0.16
CA LEU A 114 6.19 20.51 1.09
C LEU A 114 7.21 21.55 1.55
#